data_bcdb585190492d8c24706610b1ffe1ed
#
_entry.id   bcdb585190492d8c24706610b1ffe1ed
#
_cell.length_a   1.000
_cell.length_b   1.000
_cell.length_c   1.000
_cell.angle_alpha   90.00
_cell.angle_beta   90.00
_cell.angle_gamma   90.00
#
_symmetry.space_group_name_H-M   'P 1'
#
loop_
_entity.id
_entity.type
_entity.pdbx_description
1 polymer ?
#
loop_
_entity_poly.entity_id
_entity_poly.type
_entity_poly.pdbx_seq_one_letter_code
_entity_poly.pdbx_strand_id
1 'polypeptide(L)'
;AISYSINREEMVSAVYGRYTAAYGLVSPAITMDGETYRSQVEEPIKAEYEEYAGNSEKLQALFQEGLDELGVTTAPSDIKLVLLDYGNTTEEQMEREYIQQSLQQNLGVTVELNTVGDYAMFQSERDAGNFDIFLWSWSSDYNDPLDFLNIMKTGVYPSYGRYSNTEYDAMIDSLSGVQDSAARLETYKEMETLLLLDDCGCAPIYYGDKH
;
A
#
# COMPACT_ATOMS: atom_id res chain seq x y z
N ALA A 1 4.21 -6.46 9.07
CA ALA A 1 5.68 -6.32 9.11
C ALA A 1 6.23 -5.63 7.85
N ILE A 2 5.94 -6.14 6.63
CA ILE A 2 6.48 -5.60 5.36
C ILE A 2 6.19 -4.09 5.22
N SER A 3 4.94 -3.67 5.37
CA SER A 3 4.54 -2.25 5.28
C SER A 3 5.27 -1.38 6.30
N TYR A 4 5.40 -1.84 7.55
CA TYR A 4 5.98 -1.07 8.64
C TYR A 4 7.52 -1.03 8.61
N SER A 5 8.17 -1.89 7.83
CA SER A 5 9.63 -1.88 7.67
C SER A 5 10.15 -0.74 6.79
N ILE A 6 9.26 -0.04 6.05
CA ILE A 6 9.62 1.08 5.17
C ILE A 6 9.46 2.40 5.93
N ASN A 7 10.56 3.11 6.17
CA ASN A 7 10.50 4.46 6.75
C ASN A 7 10.06 5.45 5.67
N ARG A 8 8.77 5.81 5.72
CA ARG A 8 8.12 6.62 4.70
C ARG A 8 8.65 8.04 4.60
N GLU A 9 8.84 8.68 5.75
CA GLU A 9 9.35 10.06 5.81
C GLU A 9 10.79 10.14 5.27
N GLU A 10 11.63 9.20 5.67
CA GLU A 10 13.01 9.14 5.21
C GLU A 10 13.07 8.86 3.69
N MET A 11 12.28 7.89 3.23
CA MET A 11 12.20 7.56 1.80
C MET A 11 11.74 8.76 0.96
N VAL A 12 10.66 9.41 1.36
CA VAL A 12 10.13 10.59 0.66
C VAL A 12 11.16 11.71 0.64
N SER A 13 11.82 11.97 1.76
CA SER A 13 12.86 13.00 1.86
C SER A 13 14.08 12.69 0.99
N ALA A 14 14.52 11.43 0.98
CA ALA A 14 15.72 11.01 0.25
C ALA A 14 15.49 10.90 -1.26
N VAL A 15 14.32 10.42 -1.68
CA VAL A 15 14.04 10.11 -3.09
C VAL A 15 13.38 11.28 -3.82
N TYR A 16 12.34 11.87 -3.23
CA TYR A 16 11.48 12.83 -3.95
C TYR A 16 11.59 14.26 -3.44
N GLY A 17 11.75 14.48 -2.13
CA GLY A 17 11.87 15.78 -1.51
C GLY A 17 10.63 16.69 -1.57
N ARG A 18 9.58 16.27 -2.29
CA ARG A 18 8.35 17.05 -2.55
C ARG A 18 7.05 16.32 -2.22
N TYR A 19 7.11 15.03 -1.96
CA TYR A 19 5.94 14.21 -1.62
C TYR A 19 5.74 14.14 -0.11
N THR A 20 4.61 13.60 0.32
CA THR A 20 4.27 13.44 1.73
C THR A 20 4.10 11.96 2.05
N ALA A 21 4.64 11.50 3.18
CA ALA A 21 4.45 10.15 3.67
C ALA A 21 2.96 9.82 3.80
N ALA A 22 2.56 8.60 3.41
CA ALA A 22 1.17 8.15 3.42
C ALA A 22 0.99 6.97 4.37
N TYR A 23 -0.05 7.07 5.18
CA TYR A 23 -0.50 6.04 6.12
C TYR A 23 -1.98 5.67 5.90
N GLY A 24 -2.55 6.18 4.83
CA GLY A 24 -3.88 5.89 4.30
C GLY A 24 -3.84 5.84 2.77
N LEU A 25 -4.87 5.26 2.15
CA LEU A 25 -4.93 5.10 0.70
C LEU A 25 -5.42 6.36 -0.02
N VAL A 26 -6.46 7.01 0.52
CA VAL A 26 -7.08 8.17 -0.10
C VAL A 26 -6.20 9.40 0.03
N SER A 27 -5.94 10.07 -1.09
CA SER A 27 -5.11 11.28 -1.14
C SER A 27 -5.70 12.44 -0.31
N PRO A 28 -4.84 13.24 0.36
CA PRO A 28 -5.28 14.48 1.04
C PRO A 28 -5.83 15.54 0.09
N ALA A 29 -5.63 15.41 -1.22
CA ALA A 29 -6.24 16.32 -2.21
C ALA A 29 -7.74 16.10 -2.40
N ILE A 30 -8.28 14.95 -1.98
CA ILE A 30 -9.71 14.64 -2.06
C ILE A 30 -10.47 15.42 -1.00
N THR A 31 -11.59 16.00 -1.42
CA THR A 31 -12.46 16.80 -0.52
C THR A 31 -13.88 16.23 -0.46
N MET A 32 -14.51 16.31 0.73
CA MET A 32 -15.91 16.02 0.98
C MET A 32 -16.50 17.19 1.79
N ASP A 33 -17.66 17.68 1.39
CA ASP A 33 -18.37 18.77 2.07
C ASP A 33 -17.54 20.05 2.28
N GLY A 34 -16.57 20.31 1.39
CA GLY A 34 -15.71 21.49 1.43
C GLY A 34 -14.47 21.36 2.31
N GLU A 35 -14.27 20.22 2.97
CA GLU A 35 -13.07 19.90 3.75
C GLU A 35 -12.28 18.76 3.11
N THR A 36 -10.98 18.67 3.40
CA THR A 36 -10.20 17.54 2.91
C THR A 36 -10.64 16.24 3.61
N TYR A 37 -10.63 15.14 2.88
CA TYR A 37 -10.94 13.84 3.46
C TYR A 37 -10.04 13.53 4.67
N ARG A 38 -8.75 13.82 4.57
CA ARG A 38 -7.77 13.58 5.65
C ARG A 38 -7.92 14.49 6.87
N SER A 39 -8.64 15.61 6.76
CA SER A 39 -9.00 16.38 7.97
C SER A 39 -10.14 15.76 8.77
N GLN A 40 -10.91 14.87 8.14
CA GLN A 40 -12.08 14.21 8.71
C GLN A 40 -11.82 12.75 9.10
N VAL A 41 -10.84 12.09 8.48
CA VAL A 41 -10.50 10.68 8.69
C VAL A 41 -9.01 10.53 8.96
N GLU A 42 -8.68 9.98 10.11
CA GLU A 42 -7.30 9.65 10.46
C GLU A 42 -6.73 8.59 9.50
N GLU A 43 -5.42 8.60 9.35
CA GLU A 43 -4.72 7.60 8.53
C GLU A 43 -4.64 6.26 9.28
N PRO A 44 -5.25 5.18 8.77
CA PRO A 44 -5.50 3.97 9.57
C PRO A 44 -4.26 3.31 10.16
N ILE A 45 -3.15 3.25 9.40
CA ILE A 45 -1.96 2.50 9.83
C ILE A 45 -0.94 3.35 10.59
N LYS A 46 -1.19 4.65 10.80
CA LYS A 46 -0.18 5.56 11.35
C LYS A 46 0.24 5.20 12.77
N ALA A 47 -0.73 4.95 13.63
CA ALA A 47 -0.46 4.65 15.05
C ALA A 47 0.33 3.34 15.21
N GLU A 48 -0.06 2.29 14.48
CA GLU A 48 0.69 1.04 14.50
C GLU A 48 2.08 1.18 13.86
N TYR A 49 2.19 1.89 12.75
CA TYR A 49 3.49 2.18 12.15
C TYR A 49 4.45 2.81 13.15
N GLU A 50 4.00 3.83 13.90
CA GLU A 50 4.81 4.54 14.91
C GLU A 50 5.30 3.59 16.03
N GLU A 51 4.56 2.52 16.33
CA GLU A 51 4.99 1.50 17.30
C GLU A 51 6.17 0.67 16.80
N TYR A 52 6.23 0.38 15.50
CA TYR A 52 7.23 -0.49 14.89
C TYR A 52 8.38 0.27 14.22
N ALA A 53 8.17 1.55 13.86
CA ALA A 53 9.13 2.34 13.09
C ALA A 53 10.52 2.38 13.73
N GLY A 54 11.53 2.04 12.94
CA GLY A 54 12.93 2.03 13.38
C GLY A 54 13.31 0.93 14.38
N ASN A 55 12.40 -0.01 14.68
CA ASN A 55 12.68 -1.12 15.59
C ASN A 55 12.71 -2.46 14.84
N SER A 56 13.89 -2.82 14.33
CA SER A 56 14.08 -4.05 13.55
C SER A 56 13.77 -5.31 14.37
N GLU A 57 14.00 -5.31 15.70
CA GLU A 57 13.69 -6.48 16.54
C GLU A 57 12.17 -6.72 16.59
N LYS A 58 11.38 -5.66 16.80
CA LYS A 58 9.90 -5.77 16.77
C LYS A 58 9.39 -6.18 15.38
N LEU A 59 9.97 -5.62 14.32
CA LEU A 59 9.59 -5.94 12.95
C LEU A 59 9.90 -7.40 12.58
N GLN A 60 11.05 -7.92 13.01
CA GLN A 60 11.40 -9.32 12.82
C GLN A 60 10.51 -10.25 13.64
N ALA A 61 10.17 -9.87 14.87
CA ALA A 61 9.24 -10.66 15.68
C ALA A 61 7.85 -10.73 15.03
N LEU A 62 7.31 -9.58 14.57
CA LEU A 62 6.04 -9.53 13.86
C LEU A 62 6.07 -10.32 12.53
N PHE A 63 7.19 -10.28 11.83
CA PHE A 63 7.37 -11.05 10.59
C PHE A 63 7.40 -12.56 10.87
N GLN A 64 8.12 -12.96 11.93
CA GLN A 64 8.18 -14.37 12.35
C GLN A 64 6.81 -14.88 12.80
N GLU A 65 6.04 -14.08 13.54
CA GLU A 65 4.66 -14.42 13.93
C GLU A 65 3.79 -14.72 12.70
N GLY A 66 3.84 -13.86 11.67
CA GLY A 66 3.13 -14.12 10.43
C GLY A 66 3.61 -15.37 9.69
N LEU A 67 4.91 -15.67 9.71
CA LEU A 67 5.42 -16.93 9.14
C LEU A 67 4.90 -18.15 9.88
N ASP A 68 4.86 -18.06 11.21
CA ASP A 68 4.37 -19.16 12.08
C ASP A 68 2.87 -19.40 11.84
N GLU A 69 2.06 -18.35 11.72
CA GLU A 69 0.62 -18.43 11.38
C GLU A 69 0.37 -19.10 10.02
N LEU A 70 1.23 -18.82 9.05
CA LEU A 70 1.19 -19.42 7.71
C LEU A 70 1.78 -20.83 7.67
N GLY A 71 2.38 -21.30 8.76
CA GLY A 71 3.08 -22.59 8.82
C GLY A 71 4.37 -22.63 8.02
N VAL A 72 4.97 -21.46 7.74
CA VAL A 72 6.23 -21.35 7.02
C VAL A 72 7.38 -21.59 7.99
N THR A 73 8.15 -22.64 7.75
CA THR A 73 9.31 -23.03 8.61
C THR A 73 10.65 -22.57 8.06
N THR A 74 10.66 -21.93 6.91
CA THR A 74 11.87 -21.36 6.30
C THR A 74 12.37 -20.17 7.12
N ALA A 75 13.66 -20.15 7.43
CA ALA A 75 14.22 -19.01 8.15
C ALA A 75 14.13 -17.73 7.31
N PRO A 76 13.87 -16.55 7.91
CA PRO A 76 13.80 -15.29 7.16
C PRO A 76 14.96 -15.05 6.21
N SER A 77 16.19 -15.42 6.60
CA SER A 77 17.40 -15.31 5.75
C SER A 77 17.36 -16.14 4.47
N ASP A 78 16.53 -17.17 4.43
CA ASP A 78 16.38 -18.08 3.28
C ASP A 78 15.11 -17.74 2.46
N ILE A 79 14.32 -16.77 2.92
CA ILE A 79 13.17 -16.25 2.18
C ILE A 79 13.64 -15.24 1.15
N LYS A 80 13.20 -15.44 -0.08
CA LYS A 80 13.45 -14.54 -1.21
C LYS A 80 12.12 -13.96 -1.68
N LEU A 81 12.01 -12.64 -1.64
CA LEU A 81 10.86 -11.88 -2.16
C LEU A 81 11.23 -11.25 -3.51
N VAL A 82 10.32 -11.30 -4.45
CA VAL A 82 10.46 -10.66 -5.76
C VAL A 82 9.66 -9.35 -5.74
N LEU A 83 10.37 -8.22 -5.89
CA LEU A 83 9.77 -6.92 -6.05
C LEU A 83 9.71 -6.57 -7.54
N LEU A 84 8.51 -6.57 -8.10
CA LEU A 84 8.24 -6.23 -9.49
C LEU A 84 8.01 -4.73 -9.64
N ASP A 85 8.69 -4.11 -10.58
CA ASP A 85 8.54 -2.71 -10.93
C ASP A 85 8.88 -2.48 -12.40
N TYR A 86 8.51 -1.31 -12.92
CA TYR A 86 8.91 -0.83 -14.23
C TYR A 86 9.28 0.66 -14.14
N GLY A 87 9.95 1.15 -15.18
CA GLY A 87 10.45 2.51 -15.19
C GLY A 87 11.96 2.57 -14.95
N ASN A 88 12.56 3.67 -15.36
CA ASN A 88 14.01 3.82 -15.43
C ASN A 88 14.50 5.22 -15.06
N THR A 89 13.66 6.04 -14.44
CA THR A 89 14.10 7.30 -13.87
C THR A 89 14.99 7.08 -12.66
N THR A 90 15.78 8.07 -12.31
CA THR A 90 16.64 7.99 -11.11
C THR A 90 15.80 7.87 -9.84
N GLU A 91 14.69 8.59 -9.75
CA GLU A 91 13.78 8.52 -8.60
C GLU A 91 13.17 7.12 -8.45
N GLU A 92 12.66 6.53 -9.53
CA GLU A 92 12.10 5.16 -9.52
C GLU A 92 13.16 4.11 -9.12
N GLN A 93 14.39 4.27 -9.59
CA GLN A 93 15.49 3.40 -9.18
C GLN A 93 15.79 3.56 -7.68
N MET A 94 15.89 4.78 -7.18
CA MET A 94 16.15 5.06 -5.76
C MET A 94 15.01 4.53 -4.88
N GLU A 95 13.77 4.65 -5.31
CA GLU A 95 12.59 4.14 -4.59
C GLU A 95 12.67 2.63 -4.39
N ARG A 96 12.83 1.85 -5.46
CA ARG A 96 12.89 0.39 -5.35
C ARG A 96 14.12 -0.11 -4.59
N GLU A 97 15.27 0.56 -4.74
CA GLU A 97 16.47 0.24 -3.97
C GLU A 97 16.29 0.55 -2.47
N TYR A 98 15.63 1.67 -2.13
CA TYR A 98 15.30 2.00 -0.76
C TYR A 98 14.36 0.96 -0.13
N ILE A 99 13.30 0.57 -0.83
CA ILE A 99 12.36 -0.47 -0.36
C ILE A 99 13.09 -1.80 -0.19
N GLN A 100 13.89 -2.21 -1.18
CA GLN A 100 14.71 -3.43 -1.09
C GLN A 100 15.59 -3.43 0.17
N GLN A 101 16.34 -2.36 0.40
CA GLN A 101 17.24 -2.25 1.55
C GLN A 101 16.47 -2.26 2.86
N SER A 102 15.33 -1.53 2.94
CA SER A 102 14.48 -1.49 4.13
C SER A 102 13.98 -2.88 4.52
N LEU A 103 13.46 -3.64 3.56
CA LEU A 103 12.99 -5.01 3.79
C LEU A 103 14.13 -5.94 4.23
N GLN A 104 15.26 -5.88 3.55
CA GLN A 104 16.42 -6.72 3.87
C GLN A 104 16.97 -6.41 5.27
N GLN A 105 17.11 -5.14 5.63
CA GLN A 105 17.68 -4.72 6.92
C GLN A 105 16.71 -4.99 8.08
N ASN A 106 15.42 -4.72 7.88
CA ASN A 106 14.45 -4.80 8.96
C ASN A 106 13.82 -6.18 9.16
N LEU A 107 13.73 -7.00 8.10
CA LEU A 107 13.10 -8.33 8.18
C LEU A 107 14.10 -9.47 8.04
N GLY A 108 15.32 -9.21 7.56
CA GLY A 108 16.35 -10.23 7.37
C GLY A 108 16.12 -11.11 6.13
N VAL A 109 15.22 -10.75 5.24
CA VAL A 109 14.90 -11.46 4.00
C VAL A 109 15.84 -11.05 2.86
N THR A 110 15.85 -11.80 1.76
CA THR A 110 16.45 -11.37 0.49
C THR A 110 15.38 -10.79 -0.41
N VAL A 111 15.64 -9.65 -1.06
CA VAL A 111 14.71 -9.05 -2.04
C VAL A 111 15.38 -8.98 -3.40
N GLU A 112 14.78 -9.62 -4.39
CA GLU A 112 15.20 -9.54 -5.78
C GLU A 112 14.38 -8.46 -6.50
N LEU A 113 15.06 -7.55 -7.20
CA LEU A 113 14.42 -6.56 -8.03
C LEU A 113 14.14 -7.16 -9.42
N ASN A 114 12.89 -7.30 -9.79
CA ASN A 114 12.44 -7.63 -11.14
C ASN A 114 11.97 -6.36 -11.83
N THR A 115 12.91 -5.60 -12.41
CA THR A 115 12.60 -4.37 -13.14
C THR A 115 12.47 -4.68 -14.61
N VAL A 116 11.27 -4.51 -15.15
CA VAL A 116 10.97 -4.75 -16.56
C VAL A 116 11.02 -3.46 -17.39
N GLY A 117 11.20 -3.60 -18.69
CA GLY A 117 11.54 -2.48 -19.56
C GLY A 117 10.40 -1.52 -19.87
N ASP A 118 9.15 -1.98 -19.78
CA ASP A 118 7.97 -1.17 -20.09
C ASP A 118 6.71 -1.66 -19.34
N TYR A 119 5.64 -0.87 -19.46
CA TYR A 119 4.37 -1.17 -18.81
C TYR A 119 3.70 -2.45 -19.29
N ALA A 120 3.83 -2.82 -20.57
CA ALA A 120 3.22 -4.04 -21.10
C ALA A 120 3.89 -5.29 -20.52
N MET A 121 5.21 -5.27 -20.38
CA MET A 121 5.96 -6.32 -19.69
C MET A 121 5.58 -6.38 -18.20
N PHE A 122 5.45 -5.24 -17.53
CA PHE A 122 4.99 -5.17 -16.15
C PHE A 122 3.60 -5.81 -15.99
N GLN A 123 2.64 -5.47 -16.86
CA GLN A 123 1.33 -6.10 -16.84
C GLN A 123 1.41 -7.61 -17.03
N SER A 124 2.25 -8.08 -17.96
CA SER A 124 2.43 -9.51 -18.22
C SER A 124 2.98 -10.27 -17.01
N GLU A 125 4.02 -9.74 -16.35
CA GLU A 125 4.61 -10.34 -15.14
C GLU A 125 3.63 -10.32 -13.96
N ARG A 126 2.93 -9.20 -13.77
CA ARG A 126 1.89 -9.04 -12.75
C ARG A 126 0.74 -10.03 -12.96
N ASP A 127 0.22 -10.15 -14.16
CA ASP A 127 -0.90 -11.04 -14.48
C ASP A 127 -0.50 -12.52 -14.37
N ALA A 128 0.75 -12.84 -14.70
CA ALA A 128 1.34 -14.16 -14.48
C ALA A 128 1.58 -14.46 -12.99
N GLY A 129 1.64 -13.43 -12.13
CA GLY A 129 1.92 -13.57 -10.70
C GLY A 129 3.39 -13.80 -10.37
N ASN A 130 4.28 -13.30 -11.20
CA ASN A 130 5.73 -13.41 -11.04
C ASN A 130 6.26 -12.33 -10.09
N PHE A 131 5.65 -12.17 -8.92
CA PHE A 131 6.02 -11.21 -7.90
C PHE A 131 5.51 -11.63 -6.52
N ASP A 132 6.13 -11.12 -5.46
CA ASP A 132 5.63 -11.11 -4.09
C ASP A 132 5.14 -9.70 -3.72
N ILE A 133 5.82 -8.68 -4.23
CA ILE A 133 5.49 -7.26 -4.05
C ILE A 133 5.58 -6.58 -5.42
N PHE A 134 4.68 -5.66 -5.71
CA PHE A 134 4.84 -4.74 -6.83
C PHE A 134 4.54 -3.30 -6.43
N LEU A 135 5.19 -2.36 -7.11
CA LEU A 135 4.98 -0.93 -6.91
C LEU A 135 3.93 -0.42 -7.90
N TRP A 136 3.02 0.41 -7.39
CA TRP A 136 1.98 1.02 -8.19
C TRP A 136 1.58 2.39 -7.67
N SER A 137 1.04 3.22 -8.54
CA SER A 137 0.47 4.52 -8.17
C SER A 137 -0.90 4.71 -8.79
N TRP A 138 -1.77 5.42 -8.10
CA TRP A 138 -3.07 5.84 -8.59
C TRP A 138 -3.21 7.36 -8.56
N SER A 139 -3.87 7.91 -9.58
CA SER A 139 -4.30 9.32 -9.62
C SER A 139 -5.80 9.34 -9.78
N SER A 140 -6.47 10.13 -8.96
CA SER A 140 -7.93 10.21 -9.01
C SER A 140 -8.43 10.77 -10.34
N ASP A 141 -9.45 10.14 -10.88
CA ASP A 141 -10.19 10.59 -12.06
C ASP A 141 -11.27 11.62 -11.68
N TYR A 142 -11.76 11.58 -10.43
CA TYR A 142 -12.76 12.49 -9.89
C TYR A 142 -12.57 12.71 -8.38
N ASN A 143 -13.16 13.79 -7.86
CA ASN A 143 -13.03 14.17 -6.45
C ASN A 143 -14.01 13.41 -5.57
N ASP A 144 -13.73 12.17 -5.24
CA ASP A 144 -14.45 11.34 -4.27
C ASP A 144 -13.50 10.28 -3.71
N PRO A 145 -13.50 9.96 -2.40
CA PRO A 145 -12.71 8.87 -1.82
C PRO A 145 -12.91 7.52 -2.51
N LEU A 146 -14.12 7.28 -3.04
CA LEU A 146 -14.44 6.05 -3.75
C LEU A 146 -13.53 5.78 -4.94
N ASP A 147 -12.99 6.82 -5.57
CA ASP A 147 -12.08 6.66 -6.70
C ASP A 147 -10.79 5.90 -6.33
N PHE A 148 -10.30 6.13 -5.11
CA PHE A 148 -9.16 5.38 -4.57
C PHE A 148 -9.57 4.01 -4.02
N LEU A 149 -10.73 3.91 -3.39
CA LEU A 149 -11.16 2.68 -2.72
C LEU A 149 -11.68 1.63 -3.71
N ASN A 150 -12.39 2.07 -4.75
CA ASN A 150 -12.98 1.16 -5.74
C ASN A 150 -11.95 0.38 -6.57
N ILE A 151 -10.71 0.85 -6.68
CA ILE A 151 -9.65 0.10 -7.38
C ILE A 151 -9.33 -1.23 -6.71
N MET A 152 -9.62 -1.34 -5.40
CA MET A 152 -9.38 -2.55 -4.62
C MET A 152 -10.57 -3.52 -4.62
N LYS A 153 -11.72 -3.13 -5.21
CA LYS A 153 -12.88 -4.01 -5.34
C LYS A 153 -12.57 -5.22 -6.21
N THR A 154 -13.00 -6.40 -5.79
CA THR A 154 -12.82 -7.65 -6.52
C THR A 154 -13.30 -7.52 -7.98
N GLY A 155 -12.41 -7.80 -8.93
CA GLY A 155 -12.72 -7.83 -10.35
C GLY A 155 -12.79 -6.48 -11.06
N VAL A 156 -12.68 -5.33 -10.36
CA VAL A 156 -12.64 -4.00 -11.01
C VAL A 156 -11.29 -3.79 -11.69
N TYR A 157 -10.20 -4.07 -10.99
CA TYR A 157 -8.84 -4.14 -11.53
C TYR A 157 -8.24 -5.49 -11.14
N PRO A 158 -8.36 -6.52 -11.96
CA PRO A 158 -8.11 -7.91 -11.55
C PRO A 158 -6.70 -8.21 -11.06
N SER A 159 -5.81 -7.27 -11.17
CA SER A 159 -4.41 -7.51 -10.79
C SER A 159 -3.90 -6.66 -9.63
N TYR A 160 -4.72 -5.76 -9.06
CA TYR A 160 -4.26 -4.96 -7.92
C TYR A 160 -4.14 -5.83 -6.66
N GLY A 161 -2.88 -6.25 -6.36
CA GLY A 161 -2.54 -7.03 -5.18
C GLY A 161 -3.24 -8.37 -5.03
N ARG A 162 -4.10 -8.74 -5.99
CA ARG A 162 -5.00 -9.90 -5.90
C ARG A 162 -5.91 -9.87 -4.66
N TYR A 163 -6.10 -8.68 -4.11
CA TYR A 163 -7.00 -8.48 -2.99
C TYR A 163 -8.44 -8.86 -3.38
N SER A 164 -9.10 -9.58 -2.52
CA SER A 164 -10.50 -9.98 -2.69
C SER A 164 -11.11 -10.19 -1.31
N ASN A 165 -12.08 -9.35 -0.96
CA ASN A 165 -12.81 -9.44 0.29
C ASN A 165 -14.29 -9.11 0.04
N THR A 166 -15.18 -10.05 0.34
CA THR A 166 -16.62 -9.90 0.09
C THR A 166 -17.27 -8.84 0.97
N GLU A 167 -16.74 -8.57 2.16
CA GLU A 167 -17.22 -7.50 3.06
C GLU A 167 -16.83 -6.14 2.48
N TYR A 168 -15.59 -6.00 2.01
CA TYR A 168 -15.13 -4.80 1.31
C TYR A 168 -15.98 -4.51 0.06
N ASP A 169 -16.22 -5.52 -0.75
CA ASP A 169 -17.06 -5.41 -1.95
C ASP A 169 -18.49 -4.97 -1.61
N ALA A 170 -19.07 -5.53 -0.53
CA ALA A 170 -20.40 -5.18 -0.07
C ALA A 170 -20.49 -3.72 0.43
N MET A 171 -19.45 -3.20 1.09
CA MET A 171 -19.37 -1.79 1.49
C MET A 171 -19.40 -0.87 0.26
N ILE A 172 -18.64 -1.17 -0.79
CA ILE A 172 -18.67 -0.42 -2.04
C ILE A 172 -20.09 -0.44 -2.66
N ASP A 173 -20.71 -1.61 -2.74
CA ASP A 173 -22.05 -1.76 -3.33
C ASP A 173 -23.12 -1.02 -2.53
N SER A 174 -22.96 -0.96 -1.19
CA SER A 174 -23.87 -0.24 -0.30
C SER A 174 -23.90 1.28 -0.54
N LEU A 175 -22.82 1.85 -1.06
CA LEU A 175 -22.72 3.29 -1.35
C LEU A 175 -23.62 3.73 -2.52
N SER A 176 -24.13 2.77 -3.30
CA SER A 176 -25.02 3.08 -4.42
C SER A 176 -26.30 3.73 -3.94
N GLY A 177 -26.54 4.98 -4.39
CA GLY A 177 -27.73 5.74 -4.03
C GLY A 177 -27.71 6.41 -2.65
N VAL A 178 -26.66 6.23 -1.86
CA VAL A 178 -26.50 6.93 -0.56
C VAL A 178 -26.13 8.39 -0.82
N GLN A 179 -27.01 9.30 -0.39
CA GLN A 179 -26.85 10.75 -0.52
C GLN A 179 -26.34 11.40 0.79
N ASP A 180 -26.47 10.70 1.91
CA ASP A 180 -25.99 11.17 3.21
C ASP A 180 -24.45 11.13 3.24
N SER A 181 -23.85 12.30 3.27
CA SER A 181 -22.39 12.47 3.25
C SER A 181 -21.73 11.88 4.50
N ALA A 182 -22.35 12.02 5.67
CA ALA A 182 -21.81 11.46 6.91
C ALA A 182 -21.82 9.92 6.88
N ALA A 183 -22.88 9.31 6.36
CA ALA A 183 -22.93 7.86 6.19
C ALA A 183 -21.87 7.36 5.18
N ARG A 184 -21.65 8.10 4.09
CA ARG A 184 -20.59 7.78 3.12
C ARG A 184 -19.21 7.87 3.76
N LEU A 185 -18.96 8.92 4.55
CA LEU A 185 -17.68 9.14 5.23
C LEU A 185 -17.33 7.99 6.19
N GLU A 186 -18.29 7.53 6.99
CA GLU A 186 -18.08 6.39 7.88
C GLU A 186 -17.80 5.10 7.09
N THR A 187 -18.52 4.85 6.01
CA THR A 187 -18.25 3.69 5.16
C THR A 187 -16.83 3.75 4.56
N TYR A 188 -16.38 4.89 4.08
CA TYR A 188 -15.02 5.04 3.55
C TYR A 188 -13.93 4.80 4.60
N LYS A 189 -14.17 5.27 5.82
CA LYS A 189 -13.27 5.02 6.95
C LYS A 189 -13.20 3.54 7.31
N GLU A 190 -14.35 2.85 7.38
CA GLU A 190 -14.41 1.41 7.61
C GLU A 190 -13.68 0.64 6.51
N MET A 191 -13.87 1.03 5.25
CA MET A 191 -13.19 0.42 4.11
C MET A 191 -11.67 0.57 4.18
N GLU A 192 -11.16 1.77 4.49
CA GLU A 192 -9.71 1.95 4.65
C GLU A 192 -9.15 1.16 5.82
N THR A 193 -9.87 1.08 6.94
CA THR A 193 -9.46 0.29 8.10
C THR A 193 -9.39 -1.20 7.75
N LEU A 194 -10.45 -1.75 7.18
CA LEU A 194 -10.46 -3.14 6.74
C LEU A 194 -9.33 -3.46 5.75
N LEU A 195 -9.17 -2.61 4.74
CA LEU A 195 -8.16 -2.82 3.71
C LEU A 195 -6.72 -2.76 4.22
N LEU A 196 -6.42 -1.79 5.09
CA LEU A 196 -5.04 -1.46 5.43
C LEU A 196 -4.56 -2.06 6.75
N LEU A 197 -5.45 -2.18 7.74
CA LEU A 197 -5.13 -2.74 9.05
C LEU A 197 -5.49 -4.22 9.16
N ASP A 198 -6.73 -4.58 8.83
CA ASP A 198 -7.21 -5.93 9.08
C ASP A 198 -6.70 -6.91 8.01
N ASP A 199 -6.81 -6.52 6.74
CA ASP A 199 -6.46 -7.39 5.62
C ASP A 199 -5.05 -7.15 5.05
N CYS A 200 -4.43 -5.99 5.36
CA CYS A 200 -3.14 -5.59 4.78
C CYS A 200 -3.09 -5.69 3.25
N GLY A 201 -4.19 -5.35 2.58
CA GLY A 201 -4.38 -5.54 1.14
C GLY A 201 -3.45 -4.69 0.26
N CYS A 202 -2.97 -3.57 0.77
CA CYS A 202 -1.90 -2.76 0.18
C CYS A 202 -1.15 -1.97 1.25
N ALA A 203 0.00 -1.41 0.87
CA ALA A 203 0.85 -0.58 1.73
C ALA A 203 1.01 0.81 1.12
N PRO A 204 0.23 1.82 1.53
CA PRO A 204 0.46 3.20 1.12
C PRO A 204 1.85 3.67 1.56
N ILE A 205 2.57 4.34 0.68
CA ILE A 205 3.95 4.79 0.93
C ILE A 205 4.02 6.31 0.94
N TYR A 206 3.47 6.96 -0.08
CA TYR A 206 3.47 8.42 -0.18
C TYR A 206 2.28 8.94 -0.99
N TYR A 207 1.95 10.20 -0.72
CA TYR A 207 1.07 11.00 -1.56
C TYR A 207 1.92 11.85 -2.50
N GLY A 208 1.74 11.65 -3.80
CA GLY A 208 2.37 12.46 -4.82
C GLY A 208 1.64 13.79 -5.01
N ASP A 209 2.40 14.85 -5.30
CA ASP A 209 1.81 16.10 -5.75
C ASP A 209 1.32 15.94 -7.19
N LYS A 210 0.03 15.67 -7.35
CA LYS A 210 -0.61 15.80 -8.65
C LYS A 210 -1.54 17.00 -8.62
N HIS A 211 -1.14 17.98 -9.38
CA HIS A 211 -1.93 19.16 -9.70
C HIS A 211 -2.98 18.83 -10.75
#